data_fb1d8e19645a05b208f81f176a1ed28b
#
_entry.id   fb1d8e19645a05b208f81f176a1ed28b
#
_cell.length_a   1.000
_cell.length_b   1.000
_cell.length_c   1.000
_cell.angle_alpha   90.00
_cell.angle_beta   90.00
_cell.angle_gamma   90.00
#
_symmetry.space_group_name_H-M   'P 1'
#
loop_
_entity.id
_entity.type
_entity.pdbx_description
1 polymer ?
#
loop_
_entity_poly.entity_id
_entity_poly.type
_entity_poly.pdbx_seq_one_letter_code
_entity_poly.pdbx_strand_id
1 'polypeptide(L)'
;VAALLRSGKNVVTPLGWFYPSEKEAAPLEVAAQAGNATLHGAGIGPGAVTELFPLLLSVMSTGVTFVRSEEFSDLRSYGAPDVLRYVMGFGGTPDSALTGPMQKILDGGFLQSVRLCVDRLGFAADPQIRTSQEVAVATAPIDSPIGVIEPGQVAGRRFHWEALVEDTVVVQIAVNWLMGSENLDPPWSFGPAGERYEIEVRGSPDTCVTIKGWQPQTVAAGLKSNPGIVATAAHCVNAIPATCAAPAGIQSFFDLPLITGRAAPGLAR
;
A
#
# COMPACT_ATOMS: atom_id res chain seq x y z
N VAL A 1 -3.62 10.82 -16.44
CA VAL A 1 -4.40 9.60 -16.69
C VAL A 1 -5.46 9.87 -17.77
N ALA A 2 -6.43 10.78 -17.56
CA ALA A 2 -7.53 11.02 -18.50
C ALA A 2 -7.09 11.27 -19.97
N ALA A 3 -6.01 12.03 -20.20
CA ALA A 3 -5.49 12.26 -21.55
C ALA A 3 -4.98 10.98 -22.25
N LEU A 4 -4.35 10.07 -21.48
CA LEU A 4 -3.91 8.77 -21.98
C LEU A 4 -5.11 7.90 -22.36
N LEU A 5 -6.10 7.81 -21.49
CA LEU A 5 -7.32 7.04 -21.73
C LEU A 5 -8.04 7.54 -22.99
N ARG A 6 -8.29 8.86 -23.14
CA ARG A 6 -8.89 9.44 -24.34
C ARG A 6 -8.12 9.15 -25.63
N SER A 7 -6.81 8.97 -25.53
CA SER A 7 -5.96 8.63 -26.70
C SER A 7 -5.92 7.14 -27.02
N GLY A 8 -6.77 6.33 -26.39
CA GLY A 8 -6.86 4.89 -26.61
C GLY A 8 -5.76 4.06 -25.91
N LYS A 9 -5.12 4.61 -24.88
CA LYS A 9 -4.07 3.90 -24.16
C LYS A 9 -4.59 3.33 -22.84
N ASN A 10 -4.47 2.02 -22.65
CA ASN A 10 -4.69 1.37 -21.39
C ASN A 10 -3.64 1.83 -20.36
N VAL A 11 -4.05 1.96 -19.11
CA VAL A 11 -3.18 2.45 -18.02
C VAL A 11 -3.19 1.46 -16.87
N VAL A 12 -2.00 1.02 -16.45
CA VAL A 12 -1.77 0.30 -15.20
C VAL A 12 -0.90 1.17 -14.30
N THR A 13 -1.27 1.36 -13.04
CA THR A 13 -0.58 2.31 -12.15
C THR A 13 -0.56 1.84 -10.71
N PRO A 14 0.56 2.00 -9.97
CA PRO A 14 0.62 1.71 -8.53
C PRO A 14 0.26 2.93 -7.66
N LEU A 15 -0.18 4.05 -8.25
CA LEU A 15 -0.35 5.33 -7.54
C LEU A 15 -1.80 5.62 -7.13
N GLY A 16 -2.72 4.69 -7.31
CA GLY A 16 -4.14 4.90 -7.00
C GLY A 16 -5.07 4.23 -8.00
N TRP A 17 -6.35 4.58 -7.93
CA TRP A 17 -7.40 4.07 -8.83
C TRP A 17 -7.71 2.59 -8.61
N PHE A 18 -7.50 2.12 -7.38
CA PHE A 18 -7.83 0.76 -6.95
C PHE A 18 -9.35 0.59 -6.78
N TYR A 19 -9.96 1.56 -6.09
CA TYR A 19 -11.39 1.64 -5.85
C TYR A 19 -11.81 3.10 -5.61
N PRO A 20 -11.76 3.96 -6.65
CA PRO A 20 -12.11 5.36 -6.52
C PRO A 20 -13.62 5.54 -6.23
N SER A 21 -13.99 6.61 -5.52
CA SER A 21 -15.38 6.99 -5.37
C SER A 21 -16.01 7.33 -6.74
N GLU A 22 -17.34 7.25 -6.85
CA GLU A 22 -18.05 7.60 -8.10
C GLU A 22 -17.67 8.99 -8.62
N LYS A 23 -17.50 9.96 -7.72
CA LYS A 23 -17.09 11.33 -8.08
C LYS A 23 -15.69 11.38 -8.68
N GLU A 24 -14.75 10.61 -8.14
CA GLU A 24 -13.37 10.53 -8.65
C GLU A 24 -13.30 9.71 -9.94
N ALA A 25 -14.11 8.66 -10.05
CA ALA A 25 -14.19 7.77 -11.21
C ALA A 25 -14.81 8.45 -12.43
N ALA A 26 -15.90 9.19 -12.26
CA ALA A 26 -16.72 9.71 -13.35
C ALA A 26 -15.93 10.38 -14.51
N PRO A 27 -14.97 11.31 -14.27
CA PRO A 27 -14.23 11.93 -15.38
C PRO A 27 -13.27 10.97 -16.08
N LEU A 28 -12.83 9.91 -15.41
CA LEU A 28 -11.95 8.88 -15.97
C LEU A 28 -12.75 7.83 -16.73
N GLU A 29 -13.93 7.48 -16.25
CA GLU A 29 -14.88 6.61 -16.96
C GLU A 29 -15.25 7.22 -18.33
N VAL A 30 -15.62 8.52 -18.34
CA VAL A 30 -15.89 9.25 -19.59
C VAL A 30 -14.67 9.23 -20.53
N ALA A 31 -13.48 9.41 -19.98
CA ALA A 31 -12.26 9.39 -20.79
C ALA A 31 -11.92 7.99 -21.33
N ALA A 32 -12.13 6.96 -20.50
CA ALA A 32 -11.91 5.56 -20.87
C ALA A 32 -12.87 5.11 -21.95
N GLN A 33 -14.17 5.41 -21.81
CA GLN A 33 -15.17 5.10 -22.83
C GLN A 33 -14.88 5.81 -24.17
N ALA A 34 -14.52 7.10 -24.13
CA ALA A 34 -14.19 7.87 -25.32
C ALA A 34 -12.99 7.31 -26.10
N GLY A 35 -11.99 6.75 -25.41
CA GLY A 35 -10.79 6.17 -26.02
C GLY A 35 -10.84 4.66 -26.16
N ASN A 36 -11.92 3.98 -25.77
CA ASN A 36 -12.01 2.52 -25.68
C ASN A 36 -10.79 1.94 -24.94
N ALA A 37 -10.49 2.49 -23.75
CA ALA A 37 -9.31 2.17 -22.96
C ALA A 37 -9.66 1.82 -21.52
N THR A 38 -8.77 1.11 -20.85
CA THR A 38 -8.97 0.59 -19.49
C THR A 38 -7.94 1.17 -18.54
N LEU A 39 -8.39 1.50 -17.33
CA LEU A 39 -7.54 1.89 -16.19
C LEU A 39 -7.60 0.82 -15.11
N HIS A 40 -6.44 0.39 -14.62
CA HIS A 40 -6.31 -0.55 -13.52
C HIS A 40 -5.27 -0.08 -12.50
N GLY A 41 -5.65 -0.02 -11.22
CA GLY A 41 -4.73 0.17 -10.10
C GLY A 41 -4.11 -1.16 -9.70
N ALA A 42 -2.77 -1.23 -9.61
CA ALA A 42 -2.02 -2.41 -9.21
C ALA A 42 -0.84 -2.02 -8.31
N GLY A 43 -0.21 -2.98 -7.65
CA GLY A 43 0.93 -2.74 -6.76
C GLY A 43 0.84 -3.61 -5.52
N ILE A 44 1.67 -3.32 -4.51
CA ILE A 44 1.68 -4.10 -3.25
C ILE A 44 0.80 -3.43 -2.19
N GLY A 45 1.11 -2.21 -1.83
CA GLY A 45 0.44 -1.44 -0.78
C GLY A 45 0.48 0.07 -1.11
N PRO A 46 -0.69 0.68 -1.46
CA PRO A 46 -2.01 0.05 -1.70
C PRO A 46 -1.99 -0.97 -2.85
N GLY A 47 -2.86 -1.98 -2.79
CA GLY A 47 -3.00 -3.00 -3.82
C GLY A 47 -3.10 -4.42 -3.28
N ALA A 48 -2.14 -5.29 -3.64
CA ALA A 48 -2.23 -6.72 -3.32
C ALA A 48 -2.38 -7.00 -1.81
N VAL A 49 -1.56 -6.39 -0.96
CA VAL A 49 -1.58 -6.63 0.49
C VAL A 49 -2.80 -6.02 1.16
N THR A 50 -3.25 -4.87 0.68
CA THR A 50 -4.31 -4.09 1.34
C THR A 50 -5.70 -4.42 0.84
N GLU A 51 -5.84 -5.10 -0.27
CA GLU A 51 -7.12 -5.37 -0.95
C GLU A 51 -7.24 -6.82 -1.40
N LEU A 52 -6.38 -7.23 -2.34
CA LEU A 52 -6.53 -8.52 -3.01
C LEU A 52 -6.36 -9.68 -2.02
N PHE A 53 -5.28 -9.72 -1.26
CA PHE A 53 -5.00 -10.86 -0.37
C PHE A 53 -5.96 -10.93 0.82
N PRO A 54 -6.28 -9.84 1.56
CA PRO A 54 -7.25 -9.96 2.64
C PRO A 54 -8.60 -10.44 2.15
N LEU A 55 -9.08 -9.97 1.01
CA LEU A 55 -10.36 -10.41 0.45
C LEU A 55 -10.31 -11.85 -0.08
N LEU A 56 -9.20 -12.29 -0.69
CA LEU A 56 -9.02 -13.69 -1.07
C LEU A 56 -8.93 -14.63 0.14
N LEU A 57 -8.27 -14.20 1.21
CA LEU A 57 -8.17 -15.00 2.44
C LEU A 57 -9.51 -15.09 3.18
N SER A 58 -10.32 -14.05 3.11
CA SER A 58 -11.62 -14.00 3.77
C SER A 58 -12.60 -15.07 3.26
N VAL A 59 -12.41 -15.61 2.06
CA VAL A 59 -13.24 -16.69 1.50
C VAL A 59 -13.16 -17.98 2.32
N MET A 60 -12.11 -18.14 3.13
CA MET A 60 -11.92 -19.30 4.02
C MET A 60 -12.60 -19.13 5.38
N SER A 61 -13.23 -17.98 5.65
CA SER A 61 -13.85 -17.64 6.93
C SER A 61 -15.34 -17.33 6.75
N THR A 62 -16.14 -17.68 7.74
CA THR A 62 -17.53 -17.22 7.86
C THR A 62 -17.62 -16.20 8.98
N GLY A 63 -18.57 -15.26 8.89
CA GLY A 63 -18.80 -14.26 9.94
C GLY A 63 -17.57 -13.40 10.20
N VAL A 64 -16.98 -12.85 9.13
CA VAL A 64 -15.80 -11.99 9.26
C VAL A 64 -16.14 -10.76 10.10
N THR A 65 -15.36 -10.53 11.16
CA THR A 65 -15.55 -9.42 12.10
C THR A 65 -14.45 -8.36 11.99
N PHE A 66 -13.28 -8.71 11.43
CA PHE A 66 -12.16 -7.81 11.34
C PHE A 66 -11.19 -8.24 10.24
N VAL A 67 -10.61 -7.25 9.54
CA VAL A 67 -9.52 -7.45 8.59
C VAL A 67 -8.43 -6.43 8.85
N ARG A 68 -7.18 -6.90 8.91
CA ARG A 68 -6.00 -6.04 9.04
C ARG A 68 -4.97 -6.35 7.96
N SER A 69 -4.39 -5.28 7.41
CA SER A 69 -3.18 -5.34 6.58
C SER A 69 -2.15 -4.39 7.15
N GLU A 70 -0.93 -4.86 7.38
CA GLU A 70 0.09 -4.07 8.05
C GLU A 70 1.47 -4.27 7.39
N GLU A 71 2.17 -3.15 7.17
CA GLU A 71 3.52 -3.09 6.63
C GLU A 71 4.53 -2.73 7.71
N PHE A 72 5.68 -3.40 7.71
CA PHE A 72 6.85 -3.12 8.54
C PHE A 72 8.09 -3.04 7.65
N SER A 73 8.58 -1.84 7.39
CA SER A 73 9.68 -1.61 6.42
C SER A 73 10.76 -0.67 6.94
N ASP A 74 12.02 -1.09 6.79
CA ASP A 74 13.20 -0.27 7.02
C ASP A 74 13.51 0.57 5.77
N LEU A 75 13.22 1.86 5.86
CA LEU A 75 13.36 2.77 4.73
C LEU A 75 14.81 3.20 4.44
N ARG A 76 15.78 2.75 5.23
CA ARG A 76 17.20 2.93 4.88
C ARG A 76 17.55 2.18 3.59
N SER A 77 16.76 1.18 3.22
CA SER A 77 16.89 0.44 1.96
C SER A 77 16.18 1.08 0.76
N TYR A 78 15.50 2.21 0.95
CA TYR A 78 14.73 2.89 -0.10
C TYR A 78 15.59 3.87 -0.90
N GLY A 79 15.82 3.58 -2.18
CA GLY A 79 16.79 4.26 -3.04
C GLY A 79 16.35 5.62 -3.62
N ALA A 80 15.39 6.33 -3.02
CA ALA A 80 14.93 7.64 -3.48
C ALA A 80 15.05 8.70 -2.36
N PRO A 81 16.26 9.25 -2.12
CA PRO A 81 16.53 10.15 -1.00
C PRO A 81 15.67 11.41 -1.01
N ASP A 82 15.39 11.99 -2.16
CA ASP A 82 14.53 13.18 -2.26
C ASP A 82 13.08 12.88 -1.82
N VAL A 83 12.57 11.70 -2.13
CA VAL A 83 11.24 11.26 -1.67
C VAL A 83 11.24 11.07 -0.16
N LEU A 84 12.25 10.41 0.39
CA LEU A 84 12.39 10.23 1.83
C LEU A 84 12.40 11.57 2.58
N ARG A 85 13.18 12.54 2.06
CA ARG A 85 13.35 13.85 2.71
C ARG A 85 12.16 14.76 2.51
N TYR A 86 11.78 15.01 1.26
CA TYR A 86 10.85 16.10 0.91
C TYR A 86 9.38 15.67 0.85
N VAL A 87 9.12 14.40 0.62
CA VAL A 87 7.76 13.87 0.56
C VAL A 87 7.40 13.14 1.85
N MET A 88 8.24 12.22 2.31
CA MET A 88 8.00 11.42 3.50
C MET A 88 8.39 12.15 4.79
N GLY A 89 9.20 13.21 4.75
CA GLY A 89 9.53 14.08 5.88
C GLY A 89 10.57 13.51 6.86
N PHE A 90 11.33 12.48 6.46
CA PHE A 90 12.43 11.96 7.27
C PHE A 90 13.57 12.98 7.39
N GLY A 91 14.24 13.03 8.55
CA GLY A 91 15.28 14.01 8.83
C GLY A 91 14.76 15.44 9.07
N GLY A 92 13.45 15.66 9.00
CA GLY A 92 12.79 16.91 9.33
C GLY A 92 12.39 17.00 10.81
N THR A 93 11.71 18.10 11.18
CA THR A 93 11.09 18.23 12.51
C THR A 93 9.77 17.47 12.58
N PRO A 94 9.32 17.02 13.78
CA PRO A 94 8.02 16.39 13.95
C PRO A 94 6.86 17.19 13.35
N ASP A 95 6.79 18.50 13.60
CA ASP A 95 5.76 19.37 13.05
C ASP A 95 5.76 19.38 11.52
N SER A 96 6.93 19.48 10.89
CA SER A 96 7.03 19.50 9.42
C SER A 96 6.59 18.17 8.81
N ALA A 97 6.86 17.05 9.47
CA ALA A 97 6.44 15.73 9.01
C ALA A 97 4.93 15.53 9.18
N LEU A 98 4.35 15.96 10.30
CA LEU A 98 2.92 15.81 10.60
C LEU A 98 2.05 16.73 9.73
N THR A 99 2.53 17.92 9.38
CA THR A 99 1.82 18.89 8.51
C THR A 99 2.15 18.72 7.03
N GLY A 100 3.12 17.88 6.70
CA GLY A 100 3.58 17.62 5.34
C GLY A 100 2.56 16.85 4.48
N PRO A 101 2.85 16.69 3.17
CA PRO A 101 1.88 16.15 2.21
C PRO A 101 1.67 14.64 2.31
N MET A 102 2.49 13.91 3.08
CA MET A 102 2.55 12.44 3.01
C MET A 102 1.24 11.77 3.37
N GLN A 103 0.59 12.17 4.48
CA GLN A 103 -0.72 11.63 4.87
C GLN A 103 -1.74 11.74 3.73
N LYS A 104 -1.86 12.93 3.14
CA LYS A 104 -2.81 13.18 2.04
C LYS A 104 -2.49 12.36 0.79
N ILE A 105 -1.21 12.14 0.48
CA ILE A 105 -0.78 11.31 -0.65
C ILE A 105 -1.18 9.86 -0.40
N LEU A 106 -0.92 9.34 0.80
CA LEU A 106 -1.28 7.98 1.18
C LEU A 106 -2.80 7.77 1.26
N ASP A 107 -3.54 8.76 1.77
CA ASP A 107 -5.00 8.74 1.82
C ASP A 107 -5.61 8.49 0.44
N GLY A 108 -5.01 9.02 -0.63
CA GLY A 108 -5.46 8.83 -2.00
C GLY A 108 -5.51 7.36 -2.47
N GLY A 109 -4.75 6.49 -1.84
CA GLY A 109 -4.74 5.04 -2.13
C GLY A 109 -5.36 4.21 -1.01
N PHE A 110 -4.89 4.37 0.22
CA PHE A 110 -5.29 3.50 1.33
C PHE A 110 -6.77 3.65 1.74
N LEU A 111 -7.37 4.83 1.59
CA LEU A 111 -8.82 4.98 1.78
C LEU A 111 -9.63 4.21 0.75
N GLN A 112 -9.12 4.06 -0.47
CA GLN A 112 -9.76 3.22 -1.49
C GLN A 112 -9.71 1.74 -1.08
N SER A 113 -8.57 1.28 -0.55
CA SER A 113 -8.42 -0.08 -0.03
C SER A 113 -9.37 -0.36 1.14
N VAL A 114 -9.49 0.58 2.11
CA VAL A 114 -10.44 0.44 3.23
C VAL A 114 -11.87 0.32 2.72
N ARG A 115 -12.30 1.22 1.82
CA ARG A 115 -13.66 1.20 1.25
C ARG A 115 -13.93 -0.11 0.51
N LEU A 116 -12.99 -0.57 -0.31
CA LEU A 116 -13.15 -1.83 -1.04
C LEU A 116 -13.34 -3.01 -0.10
N CYS A 117 -12.56 -3.10 0.98
CA CYS A 117 -12.71 -4.15 1.99
C CYS A 117 -14.08 -4.06 2.69
N VAL A 118 -14.52 -2.86 3.08
CA VAL A 118 -15.83 -2.64 3.70
C VAL A 118 -16.95 -3.10 2.79
N ASP A 119 -16.94 -2.67 1.54
CA ASP A 119 -18.01 -2.96 0.57
C ASP A 119 -18.05 -4.44 0.20
N ARG A 120 -16.90 -5.06 -0.05
CA ARG A 120 -16.82 -6.47 -0.47
C ARG A 120 -17.12 -7.45 0.65
N LEU A 121 -16.81 -7.11 1.90
CA LEU A 121 -17.15 -7.94 3.07
C LEU A 121 -18.57 -7.69 3.58
N GLY A 122 -19.22 -6.61 3.11
CA GLY A 122 -20.59 -6.29 3.49
C GLY A 122 -20.73 -5.74 4.90
N PHE A 123 -19.72 -5.02 5.39
CA PHE A 123 -19.84 -4.26 6.63
C PHE A 123 -20.88 -3.16 6.50
N ALA A 124 -21.31 -2.54 7.62
CA ALA A 124 -22.37 -1.53 7.63
C ALA A 124 -22.13 -0.43 6.59
N ALA A 125 -23.19 0.03 5.94
CA ALA A 125 -23.15 0.87 4.74
C ALA A 125 -22.39 2.20 4.90
N ASP A 126 -22.38 2.77 6.13
CA ASP A 126 -21.71 4.03 6.43
C ASP A 126 -20.75 3.87 7.63
N PRO A 127 -19.66 3.09 7.51
CA PRO A 127 -18.70 2.96 8.59
C PRO A 127 -18.00 4.31 8.81
N GLN A 128 -17.74 4.64 10.04
CA GLN A 128 -16.84 5.75 10.35
C GLN A 128 -15.43 5.41 9.84
N ILE A 129 -14.80 6.36 9.15
CA ILE A 129 -13.40 6.23 8.73
C ILE A 129 -12.54 7.16 9.57
N ARG A 130 -11.52 6.60 10.18
CA ARG A 130 -10.53 7.30 10.98
C ARG A 130 -9.15 7.14 10.36
N THR A 131 -8.41 8.24 10.27
CA THR A 131 -7.00 8.22 9.86
C THR A 131 -6.14 8.83 10.95
N SER A 132 -4.95 8.30 11.14
CA SER A 132 -3.98 8.87 12.08
C SER A 132 -2.56 8.68 11.57
N GLN A 133 -1.67 9.55 12.03
CA GLN A 133 -0.24 9.44 11.81
C GLN A 133 0.52 9.78 13.08
N GLU A 134 1.66 9.13 13.25
CA GLU A 134 2.57 9.32 14.36
C GLU A 134 4.01 9.41 13.85
N VAL A 135 4.87 10.05 14.61
CA VAL A 135 6.31 10.14 14.31
C VAL A 135 7.14 9.66 15.50
N ALA A 136 8.30 9.07 15.20
CA ALA A 136 9.37 8.85 16.16
C ALA A 136 10.60 9.63 15.72
N VAL A 137 11.34 10.16 16.69
CA VAL A 137 12.56 10.92 16.46
C VAL A 137 13.79 10.07 16.78
N ALA A 138 14.91 10.38 16.13
CA ALA A 138 16.19 9.78 16.47
C ALA A 138 16.63 10.22 17.87
N THR A 139 17.20 9.30 18.67
CA THR A 139 17.82 9.57 19.98
C THR A 139 19.34 9.60 19.90
N ALA A 140 19.90 9.06 18.82
CA ALA A 140 21.32 9.12 18.44
C ALA A 140 21.41 9.27 16.91
N PRO A 141 22.57 9.69 16.36
CA PRO A 141 22.75 9.79 14.91
C PRO A 141 22.46 8.47 14.19
N ILE A 142 21.69 8.54 13.10
CA ILE A 142 21.31 7.38 12.26
C ILE A 142 21.79 7.62 10.83
N ASP A 143 22.62 6.71 10.33
CA ASP A 143 23.04 6.72 8.91
C ASP A 143 21.87 6.28 8.02
N SER A 144 21.62 7.06 6.97
CA SER A 144 20.52 6.83 6.06
C SER A 144 20.84 7.31 4.62
N PRO A 145 20.02 6.96 3.61
CA PRO A 145 20.18 7.47 2.24
C PRO A 145 20.10 8.99 2.12
N ILE A 146 19.48 9.66 3.09
CA ILE A 146 19.41 11.13 3.12
C ILE A 146 20.56 11.77 3.91
N GLY A 147 21.61 11.02 4.25
CA GLY A 147 22.68 11.43 5.15
C GLY A 147 22.35 11.07 6.60
N VAL A 148 23.08 11.67 7.54
CA VAL A 148 22.85 11.44 8.97
C VAL A 148 21.55 12.12 9.40
N ILE A 149 20.70 11.36 10.08
CA ILE A 149 19.55 11.89 10.80
C ILE A 149 20.00 12.16 12.23
N GLU A 150 19.95 13.41 12.63
CA GLU A 150 20.43 13.85 13.94
C GLU A 150 19.37 13.63 15.04
N PRO A 151 19.77 13.54 16.32
CA PRO A 151 18.84 13.45 17.43
C PRO A 151 17.77 14.54 17.39
N GLY A 152 16.50 14.16 17.64
CA GLY A 152 15.34 15.04 17.56
C GLY A 152 14.71 15.16 16.16
N GLN A 153 15.38 14.67 15.12
CA GLN A 153 14.81 14.61 13.77
C GLN A 153 13.98 13.35 13.56
N VAL A 154 12.99 13.42 12.67
CA VAL A 154 12.09 12.31 12.36
C VAL A 154 12.84 11.15 11.72
N ALA A 155 12.75 9.98 12.36
CA ALA A 155 13.35 8.73 11.93
C ALA A 155 12.35 7.55 11.89
N GLY A 156 11.12 7.75 12.35
CA GLY A 156 10.04 6.79 12.27
C GLY A 156 8.71 7.45 11.91
N ARG A 157 7.89 6.77 11.13
CA ARG A 157 6.53 7.19 10.79
C ARG A 157 5.59 6.01 10.85
N ARG A 158 4.41 6.22 11.44
CA ARG A 158 3.29 5.29 11.44
C ARG A 158 2.06 5.96 10.89
N PHE A 159 1.28 5.20 10.14
CA PHE A 159 0.03 5.64 9.55
C PHE A 159 -1.02 4.56 9.76
N HIS A 160 -2.26 4.98 10.05
CA HIS A 160 -3.40 4.08 10.19
C HIS A 160 -4.59 4.61 9.41
N TRP A 161 -5.30 3.70 8.77
CA TRP A 161 -6.60 3.90 8.13
C TRP A 161 -7.54 2.83 8.66
N GLU A 162 -8.64 3.26 9.27
CA GLU A 162 -9.55 2.35 9.96
C GLU A 162 -10.99 2.65 9.57
N ALA A 163 -11.76 1.60 9.27
CA ALA A 163 -13.21 1.67 9.21
C ALA A 163 -13.80 1.11 10.51
N LEU A 164 -14.76 1.85 11.08
CA LEU A 164 -15.44 1.49 12.31
C LEU A 164 -16.94 1.32 12.06
N VAL A 165 -17.52 0.31 12.68
CA VAL A 165 -18.96 0.09 12.77
C VAL A 165 -19.32 0.07 14.24
N GLU A 166 -20.19 1.00 14.69
CA GLU A 166 -20.57 1.13 16.11
C GLU A 166 -19.33 1.15 17.04
N ASP A 167 -18.35 2.02 16.75
CA ASP A 167 -17.09 2.17 17.48
C ASP A 167 -16.13 0.95 17.44
N THR A 168 -16.51 -0.12 16.77
CA THR A 168 -15.64 -1.29 16.57
C THR A 168 -14.88 -1.18 15.26
N VAL A 169 -13.54 -1.28 15.32
CA VAL A 169 -12.71 -1.34 14.11
C VAL A 169 -12.97 -2.66 13.39
N VAL A 170 -13.40 -2.58 12.13
CA VAL A 170 -13.69 -3.75 11.28
C VAL A 170 -12.69 -3.92 10.13
N VAL A 171 -12.07 -2.82 9.68
CA VAL A 171 -10.97 -2.85 8.71
C VAL A 171 -9.86 -1.93 9.22
N GLN A 172 -8.62 -2.41 9.20
CA GLN A 172 -7.44 -1.64 9.56
C GLN A 172 -6.35 -1.82 8.50
N ILE A 173 -5.79 -0.71 8.04
CA ILE A 173 -4.55 -0.71 7.27
C ILE A 173 -3.52 0.10 8.07
N ALA A 174 -2.34 -0.46 8.27
CA ALA A 174 -1.25 0.17 9.01
C ALA A 174 0.06 0.12 8.23
N VAL A 175 0.84 1.19 8.33
CA VAL A 175 2.16 1.30 7.73
C VAL A 175 3.15 1.76 8.79
N ASN A 176 4.22 1.00 8.98
CA ASN A 176 5.30 1.30 9.91
C ASN A 176 6.60 1.45 9.12
N TRP A 177 7.02 2.69 8.92
CA TRP A 177 8.25 3.04 8.22
C TRP A 177 9.28 3.57 9.21
N LEU A 178 10.42 2.90 9.34
CA LEU A 178 11.47 3.27 10.26
C LEU A 178 12.79 3.46 9.50
N MET A 179 13.66 4.33 10.00
CA MET A 179 15.08 4.41 9.63
C MET A 179 15.91 3.56 10.59
N GLY A 180 15.67 2.22 10.55
CA GLY A 180 16.11 1.30 11.57
C GLY A 180 15.18 1.31 12.79
N SER A 181 15.31 0.30 13.66
CA SER A 181 14.51 0.15 14.88
C SER A 181 15.30 0.48 16.15
N GLU A 182 16.52 0.93 16.00
CA GLU A 182 17.36 1.37 17.10
C GLU A 182 17.33 2.89 17.23
N ASN A 183 17.54 3.39 18.44
CA ASN A 183 17.66 4.82 18.71
C ASN A 183 16.44 5.65 18.29
N LEU A 184 15.24 5.17 18.56
CA LEU A 184 13.98 5.86 18.32
C LEU A 184 13.28 6.25 19.62
N ASP A 185 12.63 7.41 19.63
CA ASP A 185 11.71 7.86 20.70
C ASP A 185 10.38 8.33 20.05
N PRO A 186 9.23 7.68 20.35
CA PRO A 186 9.09 6.46 21.15
C PRO A 186 9.85 5.25 20.54
N PRO A 187 10.20 4.24 21.37
CA PRO A 187 11.05 3.12 20.96
C PRO A 187 10.29 2.09 20.11
N TRP A 188 10.02 2.45 18.87
CA TRP A 188 9.36 1.56 17.91
C TRP A 188 10.33 0.51 17.37
N SER A 189 9.81 -0.68 17.16
CA SER A 189 10.56 -1.76 16.52
C SER A 189 9.66 -2.64 15.66
N PHE A 190 10.26 -3.43 14.79
CA PHE A 190 9.53 -4.43 13.99
C PHE A 190 9.24 -5.73 14.79
N GLY A 191 9.68 -5.81 16.05
CA GLY A 191 9.60 -7.01 16.87
C GLY A 191 10.50 -8.14 16.35
N PRO A 192 10.40 -9.35 16.92
CA PRO A 192 11.28 -10.47 16.59
C PRO A 192 11.07 -11.01 15.16
N ALA A 193 9.93 -10.73 14.55
CA ALA A 193 9.64 -11.16 13.18
C ALA A 193 10.35 -10.31 12.12
N GLY A 194 10.86 -9.12 12.48
CA GLY A 194 11.56 -8.21 11.58
C GLY A 194 10.63 -7.56 10.54
N GLU A 195 11.20 -7.07 9.46
CA GLU A 195 10.47 -6.48 8.33
C GLU A 195 9.58 -7.53 7.66
N ARG A 196 8.36 -7.14 7.30
CA ARG A 196 7.34 -8.02 6.72
C ARG A 196 6.09 -7.26 6.32
N TYR A 197 5.16 -7.97 5.67
CA TYR A 197 3.75 -7.63 5.62
C TYR A 197 2.95 -8.65 6.42
N GLU A 198 1.91 -8.22 7.11
CA GLU A 198 0.97 -9.08 7.81
C GLU A 198 -0.44 -8.84 7.30
N ILE A 199 -1.21 -9.93 7.20
CA ILE A 199 -2.63 -9.90 6.89
C ILE A 199 -3.34 -10.76 7.93
N GLU A 200 -4.37 -10.21 8.55
CA GLU A 200 -5.20 -10.90 9.52
C GLU A 200 -6.67 -10.78 9.11
N VAL A 201 -7.38 -11.90 9.12
CA VAL A 201 -8.82 -11.99 8.94
C VAL A 201 -9.37 -12.70 10.17
N ARG A 202 -10.21 -12.03 10.95
CA ARG A 202 -10.91 -12.64 12.09
C ARG A 202 -12.30 -13.06 11.66
N GLY A 203 -12.62 -14.33 11.93
CA GLY A 203 -13.89 -14.95 11.57
C GLY A 203 -13.92 -16.38 12.08
N SER A 204 -14.59 -17.28 11.38
CA SER A 204 -14.57 -18.69 11.72
C SER A 204 -14.16 -19.52 10.50
N PRO A 205 -12.89 -20.01 10.47
CA PRO A 205 -11.76 -19.76 11.38
C PRO A 205 -11.10 -18.40 11.18
N ASP A 206 -10.25 -17.97 12.12
CA ASP A 206 -9.32 -16.87 11.93
C ASP A 206 -8.19 -17.27 10.96
N THR A 207 -7.71 -16.31 10.19
CA THR A 207 -6.57 -16.52 9.28
C THR A 207 -5.53 -15.41 9.48
N CYS A 208 -4.27 -15.78 9.61
CA CYS A 208 -3.15 -14.86 9.67
C CYS A 208 -2.06 -15.29 8.68
N VAL A 209 -1.57 -14.35 7.88
CA VAL A 209 -0.50 -14.58 6.90
C VAL A 209 0.60 -13.55 7.09
N THR A 210 1.84 -14.03 7.16
CA THR A 210 3.05 -13.19 7.15
C THR A 210 3.77 -13.37 5.84
N ILE A 211 3.98 -12.27 5.11
CA ILE A 211 4.70 -12.25 3.85
C ILE A 211 6.10 -11.69 4.10
N LYS A 212 7.12 -12.47 3.72
CA LYS A 212 8.54 -12.10 3.77
C LYS A 212 9.15 -12.24 2.37
N GLY A 213 10.34 -11.62 2.19
CA GLY A 213 11.07 -11.70 0.92
C GLY A 213 10.81 -10.52 -0.02
N TRP A 214 9.91 -9.61 0.35
CA TRP A 214 9.75 -8.33 -0.33
C TRP A 214 10.55 -7.20 0.34
N GLN A 215 11.18 -7.51 1.45
CA GLN A 215 12.17 -6.65 2.10
C GLN A 215 13.58 -7.13 1.74
N PRO A 216 14.55 -6.23 1.55
CA PRO A 216 15.93 -6.62 1.26
C PRO A 216 16.59 -7.25 2.49
N GLN A 217 17.55 -8.15 2.26
CA GLN A 217 18.30 -8.79 3.35
C GLN A 217 19.24 -7.81 4.07
N THR A 218 19.69 -6.77 3.39
CA THR A 218 20.52 -5.70 3.93
C THR A 218 20.17 -4.36 3.28
N VAL A 219 20.45 -3.26 3.97
CA VAL A 219 20.29 -1.91 3.43
C VAL A 219 21.03 -1.77 2.09
N ALA A 220 22.29 -2.19 2.02
CA ALA A 220 23.10 -2.09 0.80
C ALA A 220 22.54 -2.91 -0.37
N ALA A 221 21.94 -4.06 -0.12
CA ALA A 221 21.27 -4.85 -1.14
C ALA A 221 20.00 -4.13 -1.65
N GLY A 222 19.21 -3.56 -0.75
CA GLY A 222 18.00 -2.82 -1.09
C GLY A 222 18.25 -1.55 -1.89
N LEU A 223 19.32 -0.84 -1.60
CA LEU A 223 19.74 0.34 -2.40
C LEU A 223 20.15 -0.01 -3.84
N LYS A 224 20.58 -1.25 -4.11
CA LYS A 224 20.87 -1.73 -5.47
C LYS A 224 19.59 -2.22 -6.17
N SER A 225 18.76 -2.96 -5.47
CA SER A 225 17.51 -3.53 -5.98
C SER A 225 16.60 -3.86 -4.81
N ASN A 226 15.57 -3.04 -4.60
CA ASN A 226 14.59 -3.26 -3.53
C ASN A 226 13.53 -4.27 -3.98
N PRO A 227 13.41 -5.45 -3.32
CA PRO A 227 12.46 -6.48 -3.71
C PRO A 227 11.00 -6.01 -3.68
N GLY A 228 10.62 -5.11 -2.78
CA GLY A 228 9.26 -4.53 -2.72
C GLY A 228 8.95 -3.69 -3.95
N ILE A 229 9.91 -2.87 -4.41
CA ILE A 229 9.75 -2.10 -5.66
C ILE A 229 9.65 -3.06 -6.86
N VAL A 230 10.47 -4.11 -6.90
CA VAL A 230 10.41 -5.13 -7.96
C VAL A 230 9.07 -5.85 -7.95
N ALA A 231 8.55 -6.23 -6.79
CA ALA A 231 7.24 -6.91 -6.68
C ALA A 231 6.08 -5.97 -7.09
N THR A 232 6.15 -4.67 -6.74
CA THR A 232 5.18 -3.66 -7.20
C THR A 232 5.21 -3.56 -8.73
N ALA A 233 6.39 -3.45 -9.32
CA ALA A 233 6.55 -3.38 -10.78
C ALA A 233 6.09 -4.67 -11.46
N ALA A 234 6.43 -5.84 -10.91
CA ALA A 234 6.02 -7.13 -11.44
C ALA A 234 4.49 -7.28 -11.44
N HIS A 235 3.80 -6.85 -10.37
CA HIS A 235 2.33 -6.87 -10.33
C HIS A 235 1.73 -5.99 -11.44
N CYS A 236 2.23 -4.76 -11.60
CA CYS A 236 1.80 -3.88 -12.68
C CYS A 236 2.02 -4.51 -14.07
N VAL A 237 3.21 -5.08 -14.32
CA VAL A 237 3.55 -5.70 -15.60
C VAL A 237 2.68 -6.94 -15.88
N ASN A 238 2.46 -7.79 -14.89
CA ASN A 238 1.61 -8.98 -15.02
C ASN A 238 0.13 -8.62 -15.23
N ALA A 239 -0.32 -7.45 -14.81
CA ALA A 239 -1.68 -6.96 -15.02
C ALA A 239 -1.93 -6.46 -16.46
N ILE A 240 -0.89 -6.10 -17.23
CA ILE A 240 -1.03 -5.51 -18.57
C ILE A 240 -1.93 -6.33 -19.48
N PRO A 241 -1.73 -7.66 -19.67
CA PRO A 241 -2.56 -8.42 -20.62
C PRO A 241 -4.04 -8.44 -20.25
N ALA A 242 -4.35 -8.61 -18.95
CA ALA A 242 -5.72 -8.62 -18.45
C ALA A 242 -6.38 -7.23 -18.63
N THR A 243 -5.65 -6.15 -18.32
CA THR A 243 -6.10 -4.78 -18.50
C THR A 243 -6.35 -4.46 -19.98
N CYS A 244 -5.50 -4.93 -20.89
CA CYS A 244 -5.67 -4.71 -22.32
C CYS A 244 -6.84 -5.50 -22.92
N ALA A 245 -7.24 -6.60 -22.32
CA ALA A 245 -8.36 -7.44 -22.75
C ALA A 245 -9.71 -7.05 -22.11
N ALA A 246 -9.68 -6.21 -21.07
CA ALA A 246 -10.86 -5.82 -20.33
C ALA A 246 -11.72 -4.80 -21.06
N PRO A 247 -13.03 -4.69 -20.73
CA PRO A 247 -13.88 -3.60 -21.20
C PRO A 247 -13.32 -2.23 -20.81
N ALA A 248 -13.62 -1.21 -21.63
CA ALA A 248 -13.26 0.16 -21.32
C ALA A 248 -13.86 0.61 -19.99
N GLY A 249 -13.08 1.34 -19.19
CA GLY A 249 -13.47 1.83 -17.88
C GLY A 249 -12.38 1.61 -16.81
N ILE A 250 -12.74 1.85 -15.56
CA ILE A 250 -11.89 1.54 -14.40
C ILE A 250 -12.20 0.12 -13.96
N GLN A 251 -11.16 -0.71 -13.87
CA GLN A 251 -11.28 -2.12 -13.48
C GLN A 251 -10.53 -2.38 -12.18
N SER A 252 -11.21 -2.84 -11.15
CA SER A 252 -10.61 -3.31 -9.91
C SER A 252 -9.99 -4.71 -10.06
N PHE A 253 -9.32 -5.22 -9.03
CA PHE A 253 -8.81 -6.60 -9.00
C PHE A 253 -9.92 -7.66 -9.19
N PHE A 254 -11.16 -7.32 -8.85
CA PHE A 254 -12.30 -8.24 -8.88
C PHE A 254 -13.08 -8.18 -10.19
N ASP A 255 -12.79 -7.22 -11.04
CA ASP A 255 -13.38 -7.08 -12.37
C ASP A 255 -12.50 -7.74 -13.45
N LEU A 256 -11.23 -8.00 -13.12
CA LEU A 256 -10.28 -8.70 -13.95
C LEU A 256 -10.19 -10.18 -13.60
N PRO A 257 -9.79 -11.04 -14.54
CA PRO A 257 -9.43 -12.42 -14.20
C PRO A 257 -8.26 -12.43 -13.21
N LEU A 258 -8.12 -13.49 -12.41
CA LEU A 258 -6.99 -13.62 -11.49
C LEU A 258 -5.65 -13.48 -12.23
N ILE A 259 -4.91 -12.45 -11.89
CA ILE A 259 -3.62 -12.14 -12.50
C ILE A 259 -2.57 -13.06 -11.86
N THR A 260 -1.82 -13.76 -12.70
CA THR A 260 -0.73 -14.65 -12.26
C THR A 260 0.62 -14.20 -12.82
N GLY A 261 1.70 -14.59 -12.15
CA GLY A 261 3.06 -14.49 -12.68
C GLY A 261 3.28 -15.40 -13.89
N ARG A 262 4.42 -15.25 -14.54
CA ARG A 262 4.84 -16.09 -15.67
C ARG A 262 6.04 -16.93 -15.30
N ALA A 263 6.12 -18.12 -15.85
CA ALA A 263 7.31 -18.95 -15.72
C ALA A 263 8.54 -18.23 -16.32
N ALA A 264 9.71 -18.50 -15.72
CA ALA A 264 10.97 -18.03 -16.30
C ALA A 264 11.14 -18.55 -17.75
N PRO A 265 11.76 -17.76 -18.66
CA PRO A 265 11.85 -18.13 -20.08
C PRO A 265 12.37 -19.53 -20.36
N GLY A 266 13.32 -20.03 -19.57
CA GLY A 266 13.86 -21.40 -19.69
C GLY A 266 12.95 -22.53 -19.16
N LEU A 267 11.84 -22.18 -18.49
CA LEU A 267 10.85 -23.09 -17.91
C LEU A 267 9.45 -22.89 -18.51
N ALA A 268 9.29 -21.91 -19.38
CA ALA A 268 8.04 -21.66 -20.08
C ALA A 268 7.81 -22.69 -21.19
N ARG A 269 6.50 -22.96 -21.48
CA ARG A 269 6.09 -23.82 -22.59
C ARG A 269 6.08 -23.03 -23.90
#